data_281825c234b3f820a0a25059e5c5b6aa
#
_entry.id   281825c234b3f820a0a25059e5c5b6aa
#
_cell.length_a   1.000
_cell.length_b   1.000
_cell.length_c   1.000
_cell.angle_alpha   90.00
_cell.angle_beta   90.00
_cell.angle_gamma   90.00
#
_symmetry.space_group_name_H-M   'P 1'
#
loop_
_entity.id
_entity.type
_entity.pdbx_description
1 polymer ?
#
loop_
_entity_poly.entity_id
_entity_poly.type
_entity_poly.pdbx_seq_one_letter_code
_entity_poly.pdbx_strand_id
1 'polypeptide(L)'
;MAITSTGLNAATNTETVASTAVENKTALGKDDFMTLLLVELQNQDPTEPMDSEKILTQTSQLATLESAENTNNALEELAAALGSTQQFSTISAIGKTADLGSNAIGHDEGSTTSFEVYFPDSIKTGNVEILDGDGNIVSTIALEENDAGVYQYDWDGMLSSGTQAESGVYYVTASYTNSAGDAKTTRMGAYPIESVRFDGGSTYVKVGSNYVPLENVQEVY
;
A
#
# COMPACT_ATOMS: atom_id res chain seq x y z
N MET A 1 -33.99 -11.03 54.42
CA MET A 1 -35.11 -11.39 53.53
C MET A 1 -34.56 -11.60 52.13
N ALA A 2 -34.52 -12.81 51.72
CA ALA A 2 -34.11 -13.22 50.38
C ALA A 2 -35.29 -13.08 49.42
N ILE A 3 -35.05 -12.59 48.20
CA ILE A 3 -35.92 -12.88 47.07
C ILE A 3 -35.04 -13.22 45.87
N THR A 4 -35.06 -14.50 45.58
CA THR A 4 -34.61 -15.15 44.35
C THR A 4 -35.50 -14.72 43.20
N SER A 5 -34.90 -14.28 42.10
CA SER A 5 -35.60 -14.13 40.82
C SER A 5 -34.91 -14.97 39.79
N THR A 6 -35.56 -16.08 39.46
CA THR A 6 -35.24 -17.00 38.38
C THR A 6 -35.64 -16.32 37.06
N GLY A 7 -34.66 -15.98 36.21
CA GLY A 7 -34.90 -15.45 34.89
C GLY A 7 -34.69 -16.55 33.83
N LEU A 8 -35.73 -16.80 33.04
CA LEU A 8 -35.81 -17.77 31.95
C LEU A 8 -34.76 -17.52 30.88
N ASN A 9 -34.01 -18.56 30.56
CA ASN A 9 -33.30 -18.72 29.29
C ASN A 9 -34.31 -18.90 28.15
N ALA A 10 -34.48 -17.89 27.32
CA ALA A 10 -35.11 -18.05 26.03
C ALA A 10 -33.99 -18.33 25.02
N ALA A 11 -33.76 -19.60 24.71
CA ALA A 11 -32.97 -20.02 23.61
C ALA A 11 -33.71 -19.67 22.30
N THR A 12 -33.36 -18.56 21.69
CA THR A 12 -33.72 -18.30 20.28
C THR A 12 -32.83 -19.13 19.38
N ASN A 13 -33.40 -20.25 18.96
CA ASN A 13 -32.85 -21.09 17.92
C ASN A 13 -32.95 -20.30 16.58
N THR A 14 -31.91 -19.58 16.23
CA THR A 14 -31.81 -19.00 14.89
C THR A 14 -31.35 -20.11 13.95
N GLU A 15 -32.28 -20.76 13.30
CA GLU A 15 -32.00 -21.60 12.15
C GLU A 15 -31.30 -20.72 11.11
N THR A 16 -30.01 -20.96 10.95
CA THR A 16 -29.24 -20.47 9.81
C THR A 16 -29.78 -21.20 8.60
N VAL A 17 -30.69 -20.55 7.87
CA VAL A 17 -31.08 -21.02 6.53
C VAL A 17 -29.80 -20.92 5.71
N ALA A 18 -29.19 -22.06 5.47
CA ALA A 18 -28.15 -22.18 4.46
C ALA A 18 -28.80 -21.74 3.13
N SER A 19 -28.44 -20.55 2.68
CA SER A 19 -28.70 -20.10 1.32
C SER A 19 -27.94 -21.07 0.41
N THR A 20 -28.63 -22.12 -0.03
CA THR A 20 -28.19 -22.89 -1.17
C THR A 20 -28.18 -21.91 -2.34
N ALA A 21 -26.97 -21.50 -2.75
CA ALA A 21 -26.75 -20.82 -3.99
C ALA A 21 -27.39 -21.70 -5.06
N VAL A 22 -28.54 -21.24 -5.57
CA VAL A 22 -29.13 -21.80 -6.78
C VAL A 22 -28.11 -21.45 -7.87
N GLU A 23 -27.24 -22.39 -8.20
CA GLU A 23 -26.49 -22.34 -9.44
C GLU A 23 -27.55 -22.15 -10.56
N ASN A 24 -27.58 -20.97 -11.12
CA ASN A 24 -28.35 -20.67 -12.29
C ASN A 24 -27.81 -21.52 -13.47
N LYS A 25 -28.23 -22.77 -13.53
CA LYS A 25 -28.07 -23.63 -14.72
C LYS A 25 -28.98 -23.18 -15.88
N THR A 26 -29.08 -21.87 -16.09
CA THR A 26 -29.84 -21.29 -17.19
C THR A 26 -28.96 -20.85 -18.36
N ALA A 27 -27.67 -21.07 -18.30
CA ALA A 27 -26.82 -21.01 -19.46
C ALA A 27 -26.81 -22.43 -20.09
N LEU A 28 -27.62 -22.67 -21.10
CA LEU A 28 -27.39 -23.82 -21.99
C LEU A 28 -25.91 -23.69 -22.43
N GLY A 29 -25.10 -24.64 -21.99
CA GLY A 29 -23.71 -24.70 -22.39
C GLY A 29 -23.62 -24.88 -23.90
N LYS A 30 -22.51 -24.45 -24.48
CA LYS A 30 -22.18 -24.63 -25.89
C LYS A 30 -22.46 -26.08 -26.36
N ASP A 31 -22.16 -27.05 -25.50
CA ASP A 31 -22.34 -28.48 -25.78
C ASP A 31 -23.83 -28.89 -25.83
N ASP A 32 -24.63 -28.34 -24.90
CA ASP A 32 -26.08 -28.56 -24.92
C ASP A 32 -26.74 -27.93 -26.14
N PHE A 33 -26.30 -26.73 -26.51
CA PHE A 33 -26.75 -26.03 -27.69
C PHE A 33 -26.32 -26.74 -28.99
N MET A 34 -25.08 -27.22 -29.10
CA MET A 34 -24.59 -28.02 -30.22
C MET A 34 -25.38 -29.32 -30.35
N THR A 35 -25.76 -29.95 -29.24
CA THR A 35 -26.57 -31.14 -29.22
C THR A 35 -27.99 -30.85 -29.74
N LEU A 36 -28.62 -29.75 -29.32
CA LEU A 36 -29.91 -29.30 -29.81
C LEU A 36 -29.88 -29.01 -31.34
N LEU A 37 -28.82 -28.33 -31.79
CA LEU A 37 -28.61 -28.03 -33.21
C LEU A 37 -28.46 -29.29 -34.06
N LEU A 38 -27.76 -30.32 -33.55
CA LEU A 38 -27.60 -31.61 -34.22
C LEU A 38 -28.93 -32.37 -34.30
N VAL A 39 -29.75 -32.30 -33.25
CA VAL A 39 -31.09 -32.90 -33.24
C VAL A 39 -32.02 -32.17 -34.20
N GLU A 40 -31.95 -30.84 -34.28
CA GLU A 40 -32.75 -30.02 -35.18
C GLU A 40 -32.35 -30.22 -36.65
N LEU A 41 -31.05 -30.38 -36.95
CA LEU A 41 -30.54 -30.69 -38.28
C LEU A 41 -30.97 -32.09 -38.77
N GLN A 42 -31.12 -33.05 -37.83
CA GLN A 42 -31.61 -34.41 -38.15
C GLN A 42 -33.10 -34.47 -38.43
N ASN A 43 -33.88 -33.47 -37.94
CA ASN A 43 -35.33 -33.42 -38.10
C ASN A 43 -35.81 -32.38 -39.15
N GLN A 44 -34.92 -31.69 -39.87
CA GLN A 44 -35.26 -30.66 -40.84
C GLN A 44 -35.78 -31.27 -42.15
N ASP A 45 -36.90 -30.73 -42.64
CA ASP A 45 -37.43 -30.98 -43.95
C ASP A 45 -36.54 -30.33 -45.03
N PRO A 46 -36.11 -31.01 -46.11
CA PRO A 46 -35.13 -30.52 -47.08
C PRO A 46 -35.56 -29.31 -47.92
N THR A 47 -36.73 -28.71 -47.65
CA THR A 47 -37.28 -27.63 -48.48
C THR A 47 -37.06 -26.20 -48.00
N GLU A 48 -36.54 -25.96 -46.77
CA GLU A 48 -36.20 -24.59 -46.26
C GLU A 48 -34.90 -24.54 -45.45
N PRO A 49 -33.70 -24.37 -46.07
CA PRO A 49 -32.42 -24.43 -45.36
C PRO A 49 -31.90 -23.08 -44.79
N MET A 50 -32.74 -22.06 -44.64
CA MET A 50 -32.22 -20.67 -44.51
C MET A 50 -31.86 -20.18 -43.11
N ASP A 51 -32.22 -20.82 -42.00
CA ASP A 51 -31.98 -20.28 -40.65
C ASP A 51 -30.74 -20.85 -39.95
N SER A 52 -30.27 -22.03 -40.35
CA SER A 52 -29.15 -22.71 -39.66
C SER A 52 -27.81 -22.00 -39.82
N GLU A 53 -27.51 -21.37 -40.96
CA GLU A 53 -26.26 -20.63 -41.20
C GLU A 53 -26.17 -19.37 -40.35
N LYS A 54 -27.29 -18.68 -40.15
CA LYS A 54 -27.34 -17.46 -39.31
C LYS A 54 -27.11 -17.79 -37.83
N ILE A 55 -27.72 -18.88 -37.37
CA ILE A 55 -27.55 -19.36 -35.99
C ILE A 55 -26.11 -19.83 -35.76
N LEU A 56 -25.51 -20.54 -36.72
CA LEU A 56 -24.09 -20.96 -36.65
C LEU A 56 -23.13 -19.77 -36.57
N THR A 57 -23.39 -18.73 -37.35
CA THR A 57 -22.62 -17.49 -37.34
C THR A 57 -22.72 -16.77 -35.99
N GLN A 58 -23.95 -16.65 -35.46
CA GLN A 58 -24.18 -16.02 -34.15
C GLN A 58 -23.53 -16.82 -33.02
N THR A 59 -23.59 -18.15 -33.05
CA THR A 59 -22.96 -19.00 -32.05
C THR A 59 -21.44 -18.92 -32.13
N SER A 60 -20.87 -18.84 -33.31
CA SER A 60 -19.43 -18.63 -33.49
C SER A 60 -18.97 -17.27 -32.91
N GLN A 61 -19.80 -16.23 -33.10
CA GLN A 61 -19.54 -14.92 -32.50
C GLN A 61 -19.60 -14.95 -30.95
N LEU A 62 -20.62 -15.63 -30.40
CA LEU A 62 -20.74 -15.82 -28.94
C LEU A 62 -19.58 -16.64 -28.39
N ALA A 63 -19.16 -17.72 -29.05
CA ALA A 63 -18.01 -18.52 -28.63
C ALA A 63 -16.69 -17.70 -28.66
N THR A 64 -16.57 -16.78 -29.62
CA THR A 64 -15.41 -15.87 -29.69
C THR A 64 -15.43 -14.87 -28.54
N LEU A 65 -16.60 -14.31 -28.20
CA LEU A 65 -16.77 -13.40 -27.09
C LEU A 65 -16.47 -14.09 -25.75
N GLU A 66 -17.03 -15.29 -25.52
CA GLU A 66 -16.77 -16.11 -24.35
C GLU A 66 -15.27 -16.45 -24.21
N SER A 67 -14.61 -16.79 -25.31
CA SER A 67 -13.15 -17.01 -25.32
C SER A 67 -12.37 -15.75 -24.96
N ALA A 68 -12.82 -14.58 -25.42
CA ALA A 68 -12.21 -13.30 -25.08
C ALA A 68 -12.44 -12.95 -23.61
N GLU A 69 -13.62 -13.18 -23.06
CA GLU A 69 -13.91 -12.99 -21.62
C GLU A 69 -13.07 -13.92 -20.74
N ASN A 70 -12.99 -15.21 -21.09
CA ASN A 70 -12.15 -16.17 -20.37
C ASN A 70 -10.67 -15.77 -20.42
N THR A 71 -10.20 -15.23 -21.55
CA THR A 71 -8.83 -14.72 -21.68
C THR A 71 -8.62 -13.50 -20.79
N ASN A 72 -9.55 -12.57 -20.74
CA ASN A 72 -9.48 -11.40 -19.87
C ASN A 72 -9.44 -11.81 -18.38
N ASN A 73 -10.34 -12.71 -17.98
CA ASN A 73 -10.35 -13.23 -16.60
C ASN A 73 -9.02 -13.92 -16.22
N ALA A 74 -8.46 -14.73 -17.14
CA ALA A 74 -7.16 -15.38 -16.90
C ALA A 74 -6.01 -14.37 -16.81
N LEU A 75 -6.05 -13.26 -17.57
CA LEU A 75 -5.10 -12.18 -17.48
C LEU A 75 -5.22 -11.40 -16.16
N GLU A 76 -6.45 -11.18 -15.67
CA GLU A 76 -6.70 -10.57 -14.37
C GLU A 76 -6.19 -11.45 -13.22
N GLU A 77 -6.43 -12.76 -13.27
CA GLU A 77 -5.91 -13.72 -12.30
C GLU A 77 -4.37 -13.75 -12.32
N LEU A 78 -3.75 -13.72 -13.51
CA LEU A 78 -2.30 -13.66 -13.65
C LEU A 78 -1.73 -12.36 -13.07
N ALA A 79 -2.37 -11.22 -13.35
CA ALA A 79 -1.97 -9.93 -12.81
C ALA A 79 -2.06 -9.92 -11.27
N ALA A 80 -3.12 -10.47 -10.70
CA ALA A 80 -3.30 -10.62 -9.25
C ALA A 80 -2.23 -11.55 -8.63
N ALA A 81 -1.90 -12.65 -9.29
CA ALA A 81 -0.85 -13.58 -8.84
C ALA A 81 0.54 -12.94 -8.87
N LEU A 82 0.86 -12.18 -9.91
CA LEU A 82 2.11 -11.42 -10.00
C LEU A 82 2.19 -10.34 -8.94
N GLY A 83 1.09 -9.62 -8.68
CA GLY A 83 0.99 -8.61 -7.62
C GLY A 83 1.28 -9.21 -6.24
N SER A 84 0.73 -10.37 -5.93
CA SER A 84 0.96 -11.03 -4.64
C SER A 84 2.41 -11.49 -4.45
N THR A 85 3.07 -11.95 -5.51
CA THR A 85 4.49 -12.33 -5.45
C THR A 85 5.40 -11.12 -5.15
N GLN A 86 5.11 -9.98 -5.76
CA GLN A 86 5.83 -8.73 -5.51
C GLN A 86 5.65 -8.27 -4.05
N GLN A 87 4.46 -8.43 -3.47
CA GLN A 87 4.19 -8.08 -2.08
C GLN A 87 5.06 -8.88 -1.11
N PHE A 88 5.19 -10.19 -1.30
CA PHE A 88 6.00 -11.02 -0.42
C PHE A 88 7.50 -10.68 -0.48
N SER A 89 8.02 -10.25 -1.62
CA SER A 89 9.42 -9.84 -1.74
C SER A 89 9.74 -8.60 -0.90
N THR A 90 8.77 -7.72 -0.69
CA THR A 90 8.94 -6.50 0.11
C THR A 90 9.12 -6.80 1.62
N ILE A 91 8.63 -7.95 2.11
CA ILE A 91 8.83 -8.35 3.52
C ILE A 91 10.32 -8.48 3.84
N SER A 92 11.16 -8.86 2.88
CA SER A 92 12.61 -8.95 3.07
C SER A 92 13.30 -7.60 3.28
N ALA A 93 12.59 -6.50 3.06
CA ALA A 93 13.07 -5.15 3.33
C ALA A 93 12.93 -4.74 4.81
N ILE A 94 12.19 -5.49 5.64
CA ILE A 94 12.06 -5.20 7.07
C ILE A 94 13.45 -5.29 7.74
N GLY A 95 13.80 -4.26 8.51
CA GLY A 95 15.09 -4.12 9.16
C GLY A 95 16.17 -3.47 8.30
N LYS A 96 15.90 -3.19 7.03
CA LYS A 96 16.74 -2.40 6.15
C LYS A 96 16.35 -0.91 6.24
N THR A 97 17.20 -0.03 5.72
CA THR A 97 16.93 1.40 5.66
C THR A 97 16.24 1.75 4.34
N ALA A 98 15.10 2.42 4.41
CA ALA A 98 14.43 3.05 3.27
C ALA A 98 14.89 4.49 3.15
N ASP A 99 15.32 4.89 1.97
CA ASP A 99 15.59 6.27 1.60
C ASP A 99 14.41 6.82 0.80
N LEU A 100 13.81 7.91 1.28
CA LEU A 100 12.70 8.60 0.63
C LEU A 100 13.19 9.63 -0.41
N GLY A 101 14.52 9.76 -0.57
CA GLY A 101 15.15 10.61 -1.59
C GLY A 101 15.13 12.09 -1.27
N SER A 102 14.57 12.52 -0.15
CA SER A 102 14.51 13.94 0.23
C SER A 102 14.70 14.14 1.72
N ASN A 103 15.45 15.15 2.06
CA ASN A 103 15.60 15.68 3.42
C ASN A 103 14.96 17.08 3.55
N ALA A 104 14.04 17.41 2.64
CA ALA A 104 13.38 18.69 2.59
C ALA A 104 12.18 18.76 3.55
N ILE A 105 12.02 19.91 4.21
CA ILE A 105 10.87 20.29 5.02
C ILE A 105 10.26 21.56 4.45
N GLY A 106 8.92 21.63 4.43
CA GLY A 106 8.21 22.90 4.15
C GLY A 106 8.06 23.67 5.46
N HIS A 107 8.36 24.96 5.44
CA HIS A 107 8.16 25.87 6.55
C HIS A 107 7.28 27.05 6.14
N ASP A 108 6.31 27.39 6.97
CA ASP A 108 5.52 28.59 6.84
C ASP A 108 5.96 29.63 7.91
N GLU A 109 6.19 30.86 7.49
CA GLU A 109 6.64 31.93 8.38
C GLU A 109 5.76 32.04 9.64
N GLY A 110 6.39 32.09 10.80
CA GLY A 110 5.71 32.17 12.09
C GLY A 110 5.09 30.86 12.59
N SER A 111 5.29 29.74 11.90
CA SER A 111 4.85 28.41 12.34
C SER A 111 6.01 27.63 12.97
N THR A 112 5.66 26.53 13.65
CA THR A 112 6.63 25.50 14.08
C THR A 112 6.56 24.33 13.11
N THR A 113 7.71 23.91 12.59
CA THR A 113 7.83 22.77 11.70
C THR A 113 8.39 21.58 12.45
N SER A 114 7.62 20.47 12.53
CA SER A 114 8.03 19.22 13.15
C SER A 114 8.54 18.24 12.10
N PHE A 115 9.65 17.57 12.40
CA PHE A 115 10.24 16.56 11.53
C PHE A 115 10.95 15.47 12.35
N GLU A 116 11.22 14.34 11.74
CA GLU A 116 11.90 13.21 12.36
C GLU A 116 13.27 13.00 11.71
N VAL A 117 14.25 12.58 12.52
CA VAL A 117 15.58 12.17 12.06
C VAL A 117 15.93 10.82 12.67
N TYR A 118 16.42 9.90 11.85
CA TYR A 118 16.92 8.61 12.30
C TYR A 118 18.42 8.65 12.55
N PHE A 119 18.84 8.18 13.73
CA PHE A 119 20.22 7.99 14.11
C PHE A 119 20.52 6.49 14.21
N PRO A 120 21.32 5.93 13.29
CA PRO A 120 21.65 4.50 13.29
C PRO A 120 22.57 4.10 14.47
N ASP A 121 23.29 5.03 15.04
CA ASP A 121 24.17 4.85 16.21
C ASP A 121 23.69 5.71 17.38
N SER A 122 24.11 5.36 18.60
CA SER A 122 23.90 6.19 19.80
C SER A 122 24.54 7.58 19.64
N ILE A 123 23.86 8.59 20.13
CA ILE A 123 24.30 9.99 20.08
C ILE A 123 24.99 10.31 21.40
N LYS A 124 26.24 10.81 21.35
CA LYS A 124 26.91 11.37 22.49
C LYS A 124 26.79 12.89 22.50
N THR A 125 26.97 13.52 21.36
CA THR A 125 26.82 14.97 21.15
C THR A 125 26.71 15.26 19.66
N GLY A 126 26.15 16.39 19.30
CA GLY A 126 26.02 16.80 17.90
C GLY A 126 24.98 17.89 17.70
N ASN A 127 24.61 18.10 16.47
CA ASN A 127 23.58 19.05 16.10
C ASN A 127 22.74 18.52 14.95
N VAL A 128 21.45 18.83 14.97
CA VAL A 128 20.62 18.84 13.77
C VAL A 128 20.80 20.20 13.12
N GLU A 129 21.05 20.22 11.84
CA GLU A 129 21.37 21.39 11.03
C GLU A 129 20.24 21.63 10.04
N ILE A 130 19.71 22.83 10.00
CA ILE A 130 18.70 23.27 9.05
C ILE A 130 19.40 24.17 8.05
N LEU A 131 19.24 23.82 6.76
CA LEU A 131 19.92 24.51 5.65
C LEU A 131 18.89 25.20 4.75
N ASP A 132 19.31 26.29 4.15
CA ASP A 132 18.53 26.96 3.08
C ASP A 132 18.70 26.26 1.72
N GLY A 133 18.06 26.81 0.67
CA GLY A 133 18.15 26.30 -0.70
C GLY A 133 19.55 26.37 -1.33
N ASP A 134 20.44 27.21 -0.76
CA ASP A 134 21.82 27.35 -1.20
C ASP A 134 22.79 26.44 -0.43
N GLY A 135 22.29 25.70 0.56
CA GLY A 135 23.07 24.78 1.38
C GLY A 135 23.78 25.43 2.57
N ASN A 136 23.42 26.67 2.93
CA ASN A 136 23.97 27.32 4.13
C ASN A 136 23.19 26.89 5.36
N ILE A 137 23.90 26.62 6.47
CA ILE A 137 23.27 26.33 7.75
C ILE A 137 22.65 27.62 8.31
N VAL A 138 21.34 27.61 8.44
CA VAL A 138 20.55 28.75 8.90
C VAL A 138 20.07 28.58 10.34
N SER A 139 19.96 27.36 10.84
CA SER A 139 19.63 27.07 12.25
C SER A 139 20.24 25.76 12.69
N THR A 140 20.48 25.61 14.02
CA THR A 140 20.98 24.38 14.61
C THR A 140 20.23 24.03 15.88
N ILE A 141 19.92 22.74 16.05
CA ILE A 141 19.31 22.19 17.26
C ILE A 141 20.35 21.27 17.91
N ALA A 142 20.76 21.55 19.14
CA ALA A 142 21.74 20.72 19.84
C ALA A 142 21.15 19.34 20.16
N LEU A 143 21.95 18.30 19.95
CA LEU A 143 21.60 16.93 20.28
C LEU A 143 22.05 16.62 21.73
N GLU A 144 21.14 15.98 22.47
CA GLU A 144 21.45 15.41 23.78
C GLU A 144 21.92 13.95 23.61
N GLU A 145 22.54 13.40 24.64
CA GLU A 145 22.97 12.01 24.67
C GLU A 145 21.72 11.10 24.63
N ASN A 146 21.66 10.23 23.62
CA ASN A 146 20.56 9.31 23.38
C ASN A 146 21.05 8.02 22.74
N ASP A 147 20.22 6.97 22.82
CA ASP A 147 20.43 5.71 22.09
C ASP A 147 20.19 5.90 20.57
N ALA A 148 20.51 4.86 19.79
CA ALA A 148 20.13 4.81 18.38
C ALA A 148 18.60 4.78 18.23
N GLY A 149 18.04 5.53 17.27
CA GLY A 149 16.58 5.59 17.12
C GLY A 149 16.11 6.72 16.22
N VAL A 150 14.80 6.84 16.10
CA VAL A 150 14.11 7.95 15.40
C VAL A 150 13.67 8.96 16.45
N TYR A 151 14.05 10.22 16.26
CA TYR A 151 13.72 11.31 17.17
C TYR A 151 13.01 12.43 16.42
N GLN A 152 11.97 12.98 17.06
CA GLN A 152 11.25 14.14 16.57
C GLN A 152 11.91 15.42 17.07
N TYR A 153 12.01 16.40 16.17
CA TYR A 153 12.49 17.75 16.44
C TYR A 153 11.47 18.76 15.98
N ASP A 154 11.41 19.87 16.68
CA ASP A 154 10.54 21.00 16.38
C ASP A 154 11.41 22.24 16.12
N TRP A 155 11.23 22.83 14.95
CA TRP A 155 11.89 24.09 14.60
C TRP A 155 10.85 25.21 14.54
N ASP A 156 11.07 26.24 15.36
CA ASP A 156 10.19 27.41 15.47
C ASP A 156 10.37 28.43 14.35
N GLY A 157 11.18 28.12 13.34
CA GLY A 157 11.51 29.04 12.24
C GLY A 157 12.54 30.11 12.63
N MET A 158 13.13 30.08 13.83
CA MET A 158 14.13 31.05 14.22
C MET A 158 15.48 30.73 13.57
N LEU A 159 16.02 31.70 12.83
CA LEU A 159 17.35 31.60 12.24
C LEU A 159 18.43 31.93 13.30
N SER A 160 19.65 31.44 13.08
CA SER A 160 20.82 31.76 13.93
C SER A 160 21.15 33.26 13.97
N SER A 161 20.67 34.03 13.01
CA SER A 161 20.74 35.50 13.01
C SER A 161 19.81 36.18 14.02
N GLY A 162 18.83 35.44 14.56
CA GLY A 162 17.79 35.95 15.44
C GLY A 162 16.58 36.54 14.70
N THR A 163 16.46 36.30 13.39
CA THR A 163 15.29 36.68 12.57
C THR A 163 14.45 35.46 12.28
N GLN A 164 13.16 35.69 11.95
CA GLN A 164 12.26 34.64 11.52
C GLN A 164 12.58 34.20 10.09
N ALA A 165 12.52 32.90 9.83
CA ALA A 165 12.65 32.34 8.50
C ALA A 165 11.43 32.65 7.65
N GLU A 166 11.62 32.94 6.36
CA GLU A 166 10.55 33.10 5.39
C GLU A 166 9.91 31.75 5.07
N SER A 167 8.66 31.79 4.58
CA SER A 167 8.01 30.58 4.06
C SER A 167 8.79 30.00 2.88
N GLY A 168 9.10 28.73 2.94
CA GLY A 168 9.92 28.09 1.92
C GLY A 168 10.28 26.64 2.20
N VAL A 169 11.19 26.12 1.40
CA VAL A 169 11.75 24.77 1.55
C VAL A 169 13.13 24.87 2.19
N TYR A 170 13.31 24.12 3.27
CA TYR A 170 14.56 23.97 4.00
C TYR A 170 14.97 22.52 3.99
N TYR A 171 16.24 22.23 4.33
CA TYR A 171 16.80 20.89 4.29
C TYR A 171 17.37 20.54 5.68
N VAL A 172 17.18 19.27 6.09
CA VAL A 172 17.60 18.81 7.41
C VAL A 172 18.68 17.76 7.28
N THR A 173 19.81 18.03 7.95
CA THR A 173 20.90 17.08 8.17
C THR A 173 21.25 17.02 9.66
N ALA A 174 22.04 16.05 10.07
CA ALA A 174 22.59 16.00 11.41
C ALA A 174 24.04 15.52 11.39
N SER A 175 24.86 16.20 12.17
CA SER A 175 26.26 15.84 12.42
C SER A 175 26.43 15.51 13.91
N TYR A 176 26.90 14.31 14.23
CA TYR A 176 27.00 13.85 15.61
C TYR A 176 28.23 12.98 15.85
N THR A 177 28.58 12.83 17.11
CA THR A 177 29.60 11.88 17.58
C THR A 177 28.89 10.76 18.32
N ASN A 178 29.16 9.51 17.95
CA ASN A 178 28.60 8.36 18.64
C ASN A 178 29.32 8.07 19.99
N SER A 179 28.79 7.12 20.77
CA SER A 179 29.37 6.73 22.05
C SER A 179 30.78 6.13 21.92
N ALA A 180 31.16 5.63 20.74
CA ALA A 180 32.51 5.16 20.47
C ALA A 180 33.52 6.31 20.19
N GLY A 181 33.00 7.53 19.97
CA GLY A 181 33.80 8.71 19.64
C GLY A 181 33.97 8.96 18.14
N ASP A 182 33.24 8.21 17.30
CA ASP A 182 33.27 8.38 15.84
C ASP A 182 32.36 9.52 15.42
N ALA A 183 32.85 10.39 14.54
CA ALA A 183 32.01 11.38 13.86
C ALA A 183 31.14 10.72 12.82
N LYS A 184 29.85 11.00 12.85
CA LYS A 184 28.81 10.47 11.98
C LYS A 184 27.94 11.59 11.41
N THR A 185 27.35 11.33 10.27
CA THR A 185 26.33 12.21 9.69
C THR A 185 25.13 11.40 9.31
N THR A 186 23.95 11.99 9.45
CA THR A 186 22.68 11.43 8.95
C THR A 186 21.83 12.56 8.39
N ARG A 187 20.70 12.23 7.79
CA ARG A 187 19.75 13.21 7.26
C ARG A 187 18.33 12.75 7.45
N MET A 188 17.40 13.65 7.43
CA MET A 188 15.97 13.31 7.32
C MET A 188 15.73 12.53 6.02
N GLY A 189 14.72 11.67 6.02
CA GLY A 189 14.30 10.91 4.85
C GLY A 189 14.91 9.52 4.71
N ALA A 190 15.84 9.13 5.57
CA ALA A 190 16.40 7.78 5.64
C ALA A 190 16.00 7.13 6.96
N TYR A 191 15.18 6.07 6.93
CA TYR A 191 14.61 5.43 8.13
C TYR A 191 14.63 3.91 8.02
N PRO A 192 14.72 3.19 9.14
CA PRO A 192 14.56 1.74 9.15
C PRO A 192 13.11 1.37 8.79
N ILE A 193 12.95 0.33 7.99
CA ILE A 193 11.64 -0.27 7.70
C ILE A 193 11.26 -1.14 8.88
N GLU A 194 10.28 -0.70 9.68
CA GLU A 194 9.82 -1.44 10.85
C GLU A 194 8.79 -2.51 10.50
N SER A 195 7.92 -2.24 9.55
CA SER A 195 6.88 -3.15 9.09
C SER A 195 6.44 -2.85 7.67
N VAL A 196 5.78 -3.82 7.05
CA VAL A 196 5.16 -3.70 5.73
C VAL A 196 3.66 -3.95 5.88
N ARG A 197 2.84 -3.15 5.24
CA ARG A 197 1.39 -3.28 5.17
C ARG A 197 0.93 -3.35 3.72
N PHE A 198 0.04 -4.28 3.44
CA PHE A 198 -0.63 -4.40 2.14
C PHE A 198 -2.07 -3.95 2.29
N ASP A 199 -2.50 -2.99 1.48
CA ASP A 199 -3.84 -2.41 1.55
C ASP A 199 -4.30 -1.98 0.15
N GLY A 200 -5.47 -2.47 -0.28
CA GLY A 200 -6.06 -2.09 -1.56
C GLY A 200 -5.18 -2.34 -2.80
N GLY A 201 -4.31 -3.37 -2.77
CA GLY A 201 -3.37 -3.65 -3.86
C GLY A 201 -2.07 -2.83 -3.81
N SER A 202 -1.96 -1.88 -2.89
CA SER A 202 -0.75 -1.08 -2.66
C SER A 202 0.05 -1.61 -1.46
N THR A 203 1.36 -1.43 -1.55
CA THR A 203 2.30 -1.80 -0.48
C THR A 203 2.79 -0.54 0.23
N TYR A 204 2.73 -0.56 1.54
CA TYR A 204 3.21 0.52 2.41
C TYR A 204 4.31 -0.01 3.33
N VAL A 205 5.31 0.79 3.56
CA VAL A 205 6.37 0.53 4.55
C VAL A 205 6.23 1.51 5.71
N LYS A 206 6.37 1.02 6.94
CA LYS A 206 6.42 1.88 8.12
C LYS A 206 7.84 2.40 8.29
N VAL A 207 8.01 3.71 8.23
CA VAL A 207 9.25 4.44 8.37
C VAL A 207 9.04 5.57 9.39
N GLY A 208 9.76 5.55 10.49
CA GLY A 208 9.48 6.44 11.61
C GLY A 208 8.03 6.28 12.11
N SER A 209 7.32 7.37 12.30
CA SER A 209 5.93 7.38 12.77
C SER A 209 4.91 7.10 11.66
N ASN A 210 5.31 7.05 10.39
CA ASN A 210 4.39 7.07 9.26
C ASN A 210 4.45 5.81 8.39
N TYR A 211 3.33 5.51 7.73
CA TYR A 211 3.28 4.57 6.63
C TYR A 211 3.43 5.31 5.30
N VAL A 212 4.44 4.95 4.53
CA VAL A 212 4.74 5.55 3.23
C VAL A 212 4.52 4.50 2.14
N PRO A 213 3.86 4.85 1.01
CA PRO A 213 3.77 3.97 -0.13
C PRO A 213 5.16 3.54 -0.60
N LEU A 214 5.32 2.26 -0.94
CA LEU A 214 6.62 1.73 -1.41
C LEU A 214 7.14 2.45 -2.66
N GLU A 215 6.24 2.96 -3.49
CA GLU A 215 6.58 3.74 -4.68
C GLU A 215 7.31 5.07 -4.38
N ASN A 216 7.16 5.58 -3.16
CA ASN A 216 7.85 6.79 -2.69
C ASN A 216 9.23 6.47 -2.07
N VAL A 217 9.60 5.20 -1.94
CA VAL A 217 10.92 4.79 -1.49
C VAL A 217 11.85 4.73 -2.71
N GLN A 218 12.92 5.52 -2.69
CA GLN A 218 13.85 5.59 -3.81
C GLN A 218 14.92 4.49 -3.73
N GLU A 219 15.35 4.14 -2.53
CA GLU A 219 16.39 3.14 -2.30
C GLU A 219 16.15 2.38 -0.99
N VAL A 220 16.58 1.11 -0.96
CA VAL A 220 16.57 0.24 0.24
C VAL A 220 17.92 -0.44 0.37
N TYR A 221 18.63 -0.24 1.48
CA TYR A 221 19.97 -0.79 1.72
C TYR A 221 20.16 -1.35 3.13
#